data_1ee8b655d39e0921b6f93c93962ebff2
#
_entry.id   1ee8b655d39e0921b6f93c93962ebff2
#
_cell.length_a   1.000
_cell.length_b   1.000
_cell.length_c   1.000
_cell.angle_alpha   90.00
_cell.angle_beta   90.00
_cell.angle_gamma   90.00
#
_symmetry.space_group_name_H-M   'P 1'
#
loop_
_entity.id
_entity.type
_entity.pdbx_description
1 polymer ?
#
loop_
_entity_poly.entity_id
_entity_poly.type
_entity_poly.pdbx_seq_one_letter_code
_entity_poly.pdbx_strand_id
1 'polypeptide(L)'
;MANFALIGGSGLDQLSLLEGKVIEKIDTPYGKEPVEICRGVIDGLNIVFLSRHGTTEKKPPHMINYRANIWALAQFEPKAVIALASVGAVLPEDDIGAIAVPDQIIDYTWGRETSYNTGKEKFINFIDFTYPFDMDLR
;
A
#
# COMPACT_ATOMS: atom_id res chain seq x y z
N MET A 1 6.70 -5.52 15.94
CA MET A 1 5.40 -5.27 15.29
C MET A 1 5.30 -3.79 14.93
N ALA A 2 4.86 -3.48 13.74
CA ALA A 2 4.58 -2.11 13.33
C ALA A 2 3.21 -1.67 13.88
N ASN A 3 3.08 -0.38 14.27
CA ASN A 3 1.76 0.14 14.61
C ASN A 3 0.91 0.30 13.36
N PHE A 4 1.49 0.91 12.32
CA PHE A 4 0.82 1.14 11.04
C PHE A 4 1.76 0.88 9.87
N ALA A 5 1.18 0.46 8.74
CA ALA A 5 1.83 0.51 7.45
C ALA A 5 1.25 1.67 6.62
N LEU A 6 2.12 2.43 5.98
CA LEU A 6 1.75 3.51 5.08
C LEU A 6 2.17 3.15 3.66
N ILE A 7 1.26 3.26 2.71
CA ILE A 7 1.56 3.12 1.28
C ILE A 7 1.48 4.50 0.65
N GLY A 8 2.62 5.00 0.17
CA GLY A 8 2.72 6.28 -0.52
C GLY A 8 2.77 6.13 -2.03
N GLY A 9 2.29 7.15 -2.72
CA GLY A 9 2.40 7.31 -4.16
C GLY A 9 3.20 8.57 -4.53
N SER A 10 2.90 9.15 -5.69
CA SER A 10 3.55 10.38 -6.17
C SER A 10 3.42 11.50 -5.13
N GLY A 11 4.54 12.14 -4.81
CA GLY A 11 4.62 13.20 -3.80
C GLY A 11 4.85 12.71 -2.37
N LEU A 12 4.72 11.41 -2.09
CA LEU A 12 4.98 10.79 -0.79
C LEU A 12 6.06 9.71 -0.88
N ASP A 13 6.93 9.79 -1.86
CA ASP A 13 7.99 8.81 -2.10
C ASP A 13 9.03 8.76 -0.98
N GLN A 14 9.16 9.86 -0.23
CA GLN A 14 10.01 9.98 0.94
C GLN A 14 9.20 10.63 2.06
N LEU A 15 8.83 9.83 3.03
CA LEU A 15 8.19 10.36 4.23
C LEU A 15 9.26 11.10 5.05
N SER A 16 9.37 12.42 4.89
CA SER A 16 10.39 13.24 5.60
C SER A 16 10.21 13.20 7.11
N LEU A 17 8.98 13.00 7.58
CA LEU A 17 8.61 12.93 9.00
C LEU A 17 9.06 11.63 9.69
N LEU A 18 9.52 10.64 8.95
CA LEU A 18 9.93 9.36 9.52
C LEU A 18 11.32 9.50 10.15
N GLU A 19 11.40 9.35 11.46
CA GLU A 19 12.65 9.38 12.24
C GLU A 19 13.30 8.01 12.30
N GLY A 20 14.63 7.97 12.41
CA GLY A 20 15.39 6.73 12.56
C GLY A 20 15.22 5.77 11.38
N LYS A 21 15.19 6.29 10.16
CA LYS A 21 14.92 5.51 8.93
C LYS A 21 15.88 4.34 8.75
N VAL A 22 15.30 3.17 8.53
CA VAL A 22 16.02 1.95 8.12
C VAL A 22 15.34 1.39 6.88
N ILE A 23 16.09 1.20 5.80
CA ILE A 23 15.58 0.58 4.57
C ILE A 23 15.92 -0.91 4.62
N GLU A 24 14.90 -1.73 4.44
CA GLU A 24 15.01 -3.18 4.33
C GLU A 24 14.56 -3.64 2.95
N LYS A 25 15.25 -4.65 2.43
CA LYS A 25 14.90 -5.32 1.16
C LYS A 25 14.28 -6.66 1.49
N ILE A 26 13.02 -6.83 1.11
CA ILE A 26 12.24 -8.02 1.41
C ILE A 26 12.07 -8.84 0.14
N ASP A 27 12.67 -10.03 0.11
CA ASP A 27 12.44 -11.00 -0.97
C ASP A 27 11.03 -11.55 -0.88
N THR A 28 10.37 -11.67 -2.02
CA THR A 28 8.98 -12.15 -2.06
C THR A 28 8.83 -13.29 -3.07
N PRO A 29 7.87 -14.21 -2.87
CA PRO A 29 7.60 -15.28 -3.84
C PRO A 29 6.91 -14.77 -5.11
N TYR A 30 6.60 -13.48 -5.19
CA TYR A 30 5.81 -12.87 -6.27
C TYR A 30 6.63 -12.05 -7.25
N GLY A 31 7.95 -12.01 -7.12
CA GLY A 31 8.83 -11.30 -8.03
C GLY A 31 10.29 -11.66 -7.80
N LYS A 32 11.14 -11.37 -8.80
CA LYS A 32 12.60 -11.60 -8.69
C LYS A 32 13.29 -10.47 -7.94
N GLU A 33 12.70 -9.29 -7.94
CA GLU A 33 13.26 -8.11 -7.30
C GLU A 33 12.69 -7.99 -5.88
N PRO A 34 13.54 -7.67 -4.89
CA PRO A 34 13.07 -7.44 -3.53
C PRO A 34 12.23 -6.15 -3.47
N VAL A 35 11.31 -6.12 -2.52
CA VAL A 35 10.55 -4.91 -2.19
C VAL A 35 11.30 -4.09 -1.16
N GLU A 36 11.52 -2.82 -1.43
CA GLU A 36 12.13 -1.89 -0.48
C GLU A 36 11.08 -1.35 0.48
N ILE A 37 11.29 -1.57 1.76
CA ILE A 37 10.45 -1.10 2.87
C ILE A 37 11.29 -0.15 3.73
N CYS A 38 10.76 1.02 4.05
CA CYS A 38 11.38 1.95 4.98
C CYS A 38 10.68 1.86 6.34
N ARG A 39 11.44 1.60 7.41
CA ARG A 39 10.93 1.64 8.80
C ARG A 39 11.42 2.88 9.51
N GLY A 40 10.65 3.35 10.47
CA GLY A 40 11.03 4.45 11.36
C GLY A 40 9.93 4.74 12.36
N VAL A 41 10.00 5.92 12.96
CA VAL A 41 9.07 6.37 13.99
C VAL A 41 8.45 7.70 13.59
N ILE A 42 7.15 7.86 13.81
CA ILE A 42 6.41 9.13 13.71
C ILE A 42 5.63 9.28 15.02
N ASP A 43 5.88 10.34 15.77
CA ASP A 43 5.21 10.63 17.04
C ASP A 43 5.17 9.45 18.01
N GLY A 44 6.29 8.72 18.13
CA GLY A 44 6.41 7.53 18.97
C GLY A 44 5.76 6.26 18.43
N LEU A 45 5.16 6.29 17.26
CA LEU A 45 4.57 5.13 16.60
C LEU A 45 5.55 4.49 15.63
N ASN A 46 5.69 3.16 15.69
CA ASN A 46 6.49 2.41 14.72
C ASN A 46 5.75 2.33 13.40
N ILE A 47 6.33 2.88 12.37
CA ILE A 47 5.76 2.97 11.03
C ILE A 47 6.58 2.13 10.06
N VAL A 48 5.89 1.44 9.19
CA VAL A 48 6.42 0.76 8.01
C VAL A 48 5.91 1.49 6.77
N PHE A 49 6.80 2.01 5.96
CA PHE A 49 6.47 2.79 4.78
C PHE A 49 6.87 2.07 3.50
N LEU A 50 5.95 2.00 2.56
CA LEU A 50 6.15 1.49 1.21
C LEU A 50 5.90 2.60 0.18
N SER A 51 6.91 2.92 -0.63
CA SER A 51 6.70 3.67 -1.88
C SER A 51 6.18 2.72 -2.95
N ARG A 52 4.89 2.81 -3.32
CA ARG A 52 4.27 1.83 -4.25
C ARG A 52 4.88 1.80 -5.64
N HIS A 53 5.49 2.90 -6.05
CA HIS A 53 6.20 3.00 -7.34
C HIS A 53 7.67 2.57 -7.28
N GLY A 54 8.16 2.21 -6.11
CA GLY A 54 9.58 1.96 -5.84
C GLY A 54 10.30 3.22 -5.35
N THR A 55 11.39 3.02 -4.63
CA THR A 55 12.19 4.11 -4.05
C THR A 55 13.32 4.52 -5.00
N THR A 56 14.11 3.56 -5.43
CA THR A 56 15.28 3.77 -6.30
C THR A 56 14.88 3.78 -7.77
N GLU A 57 14.14 2.76 -8.20
CA GLU A 57 13.63 2.66 -9.57
C GLU A 57 12.12 2.88 -9.58
N LYS A 58 11.70 3.96 -10.25
CA LYS A 58 10.29 4.30 -10.35
C LYS A 58 9.59 3.44 -11.40
N LYS A 59 8.61 2.67 -10.97
CA LYS A 59 7.78 1.84 -11.85
C LYS A 59 6.50 2.57 -12.21
N PRO A 60 6.12 2.60 -13.50
CA PRO A 60 4.83 3.14 -13.90
C PRO A 60 3.69 2.28 -13.32
N PRO A 61 2.47 2.82 -13.15
CA PRO A 61 1.37 2.16 -12.46
C PRO A 61 1.04 0.73 -12.95
N HIS A 62 1.15 0.49 -14.25
CA HIS A 62 0.87 -0.81 -14.85
C HIS A 62 1.96 -1.88 -14.63
N MET A 63 3.15 -1.47 -14.14
CA MET A 63 4.27 -2.36 -13.85
C MET A 63 4.48 -2.59 -12.35
N ILE A 64 3.67 -1.99 -11.50
CA ILE A 64 3.76 -2.18 -10.04
C ILE A 64 3.36 -3.63 -9.72
N ASN A 65 4.21 -4.30 -8.95
CA ASN A 65 3.90 -5.62 -8.42
C ASN A 65 3.15 -5.50 -7.09
N TYR A 66 1.83 -5.37 -7.18
CA TYR A 66 0.97 -5.16 -6.00
C TYR A 66 1.01 -6.35 -5.03
N ARG A 67 1.09 -7.59 -5.54
CA ARG A 67 1.17 -8.80 -4.68
C ARG A 67 2.45 -8.81 -3.86
N ALA A 68 3.60 -8.53 -4.50
CA ALA A 68 4.87 -8.44 -3.80
C ALA A 68 4.85 -7.34 -2.73
N ASN A 69 4.31 -6.17 -3.07
CA ASN A 69 4.23 -5.03 -2.17
C ASN A 69 3.41 -5.34 -0.91
N ILE A 70 2.20 -5.88 -1.06
CA ILE A 70 1.33 -6.21 0.08
C ILE A 70 1.90 -7.37 0.88
N TRP A 71 2.47 -8.38 0.22
CA TRP A 71 3.12 -9.49 0.91
C TRP A 71 4.29 -9.01 1.79
N ALA A 72 5.14 -8.11 1.25
CA ALA A 72 6.26 -7.55 1.99
C ALA A 72 5.81 -6.75 3.21
N LEU A 73 4.75 -5.93 3.07
CA LEU A 73 4.17 -5.20 4.21
C LEU A 73 3.63 -6.14 5.29
N ALA A 74 3.00 -7.24 4.90
CA ALA A 74 2.42 -8.20 5.83
C ALA A 74 3.47 -8.86 6.74
N GLN A 75 4.75 -8.92 6.32
CA GLN A 75 5.83 -9.49 7.15
C GLN A 75 6.08 -8.66 8.43
N PHE A 76 5.63 -7.42 8.47
CA PHE A 76 5.80 -6.53 9.63
C PHE A 76 4.58 -6.55 10.57
N GLU A 77 3.55 -7.32 10.24
CA GLU A 77 2.32 -7.47 11.05
C GLU A 77 1.75 -6.12 11.52
N PRO A 78 1.49 -5.17 10.61
CA PRO A 78 0.93 -3.88 10.99
C PRO A 78 -0.50 -4.05 11.48
N LYS A 79 -0.91 -3.25 12.48
CA LYS A 79 -2.30 -3.25 12.98
C LYS A 79 -3.28 -2.74 11.93
N ALA A 80 -2.81 -1.82 11.07
CA ALA A 80 -3.59 -1.28 9.97
C ALA A 80 -2.70 -0.79 8.84
N VAL A 81 -3.26 -0.72 7.64
CA VAL A 81 -2.61 -0.19 6.43
C VAL A 81 -3.37 1.06 5.96
N ILE A 82 -2.66 2.17 5.83
CA ILE A 82 -3.19 3.43 5.30
C ILE A 82 -2.56 3.67 3.93
N ALA A 83 -3.35 3.65 2.88
CA ALA A 83 -2.90 3.93 1.52
C ALA A 83 -3.27 5.35 1.12
N LEU A 84 -2.26 6.12 0.71
CA LEU A 84 -2.39 7.50 0.30
C LEU A 84 -2.22 7.63 -1.21
N ALA A 85 -3.12 8.35 -1.85
CA ALA A 85 -3.06 8.63 -3.29
C ALA A 85 -3.47 10.07 -3.57
N SER A 86 -2.67 10.77 -4.38
CA SER A 86 -3.08 12.04 -4.96
C SER A 86 -4.00 11.77 -6.14
N VAL A 87 -5.15 12.43 -6.16
CA VAL A 87 -6.17 12.28 -7.20
C VAL A 87 -6.61 13.66 -7.70
N GLY A 88 -7.14 13.71 -8.91
CA GLY A 88 -7.80 14.91 -9.43
C GLY A 88 -9.26 14.93 -8.96
N ALA A 89 -9.70 16.06 -8.45
CA ALA A 89 -11.10 16.30 -8.15
C ALA A 89 -11.92 16.36 -9.44
N VAL A 90 -13.13 15.80 -9.39
CA VAL A 90 -14.09 15.81 -10.50
C VAL A 90 -15.18 16.86 -10.26
N LEU A 91 -15.54 17.07 -9.00
CA LEU A 91 -16.57 18.03 -8.63
C LEU A 91 -15.97 19.43 -8.48
N PRO A 92 -16.63 20.49 -8.99
CA PRO A 92 -16.13 21.87 -8.91
C PRO A 92 -15.98 22.40 -7.49
N GLU A 93 -16.75 21.84 -6.54
CA GLU A 93 -16.75 22.20 -5.12
C GLU A 93 -15.60 21.55 -4.33
N ASP A 94 -14.86 20.60 -4.93
CA ASP A 94 -13.74 19.97 -4.26
C ASP A 94 -12.51 20.90 -4.29
N ASP A 95 -12.06 21.31 -3.13
CA ASP A 95 -10.89 22.19 -2.99
C ASP A 95 -9.56 21.42 -3.14
N ILE A 96 -8.57 22.12 -3.67
CA ILE A 96 -7.19 21.61 -3.70
C ILE A 96 -6.70 21.42 -2.26
N GLY A 97 -6.25 20.21 -1.95
CA GLY A 97 -5.78 19.86 -0.61
C GLY A 97 -6.86 19.23 0.27
N ALA A 98 -8.09 19.08 -0.22
CA ALA A 98 -9.11 18.29 0.47
C ALA A 98 -8.67 16.83 0.62
N ILE A 99 -9.04 16.22 1.75
CA ILE A 99 -8.81 14.80 2.02
C ILE A 99 -10.15 14.08 1.94
N ALA A 100 -10.21 13.07 1.08
CA ALA A 100 -11.38 12.20 0.97
C ALA A 100 -11.03 10.80 1.48
N VAL A 101 -11.91 10.23 2.30
CA VAL A 101 -11.83 8.84 2.76
C VAL A 101 -12.96 8.06 2.07
N PRO A 102 -12.62 7.14 1.13
CA PRO A 102 -13.64 6.41 0.39
C PRO A 102 -14.32 5.36 1.28
N ASP A 103 -15.57 5.04 0.96
CA ASP A 103 -16.33 3.98 1.63
C ASP A 103 -16.50 2.74 0.76
N GLN A 104 -16.29 2.86 -0.55
CA GLN A 104 -16.44 1.76 -1.49
C GLN A 104 -15.45 1.88 -2.65
N ILE A 105 -15.23 0.77 -3.36
CA ILE A 105 -14.35 0.67 -4.52
C ILE A 105 -15.14 0.14 -5.72
N ILE A 106 -14.98 0.81 -6.86
CA ILE A 106 -15.33 0.26 -8.17
C ILE A 106 -14.01 0.02 -8.90
N ASP A 107 -13.67 -1.25 -9.12
CA ASP A 107 -12.39 -1.60 -9.74
C ASP A 107 -12.55 -1.79 -11.26
N TYR A 108 -12.06 -0.83 -12.02
CA TYR A 108 -11.96 -0.90 -13.49
C TYR A 108 -10.56 -1.30 -13.97
N THR A 109 -9.66 -1.70 -13.06
CA THR A 109 -8.32 -2.11 -13.48
C THR A 109 -8.35 -3.49 -14.13
N TRP A 110 -7.49 -3.68 -15.12
CA TRP A 110 -7.34 -4.95 -15.83
C TRP A 110 -5.87 -5.20 -16.20
N GLY A 111 -5.55 -6.44 -16.60
CA GLY A 111 -4.21 -6.80 -17.03
C GLY A 111 -3.18 -6.85 -15.89
N ARG A 112 -3.63 -6.98 -14.63
CA ARG A 112 -2.78 -7.04 -13.44
C ARG A 112 -2.98 -8.36 -12.70
N GLU A 113 -1.93 -8.80 -12.05
CA GLU A 113 -1.98 -9.89 -11.10
C GLU A 113 -2.58 -9.38 -9.76
N THR A 114 -3.87 -9.63 -9.54
CA THR A 114 -4.63 -9.07 -8.40
C THR A 114 -4.94 -10.08 -7.31
N SER A 115 -4.60 -11.37 -7.51
CA SER A 115 -4.94 -12.42 -6.56
C SER A 115 -3.71 -13.22 -6.14
N TYR A 116 -3.68 -13.64 -4.89
CA TYR A 116 -2.75 -14.65 -4.38
C TYR A 116 -3.18 -16.06 -4.75
N ASN A 117 -4.44 -16.27 -5.14
CA ASN A 117 -4.92 -17.56 -5.64
C ASN A 117 -4.40 -17.79 -7.06
N THR A 118 -3.62 -18.82 -7.26
CA THR A 118 -2.97 -19.16 -8.53
C THR A 118 -3.69 -20.30 -9.28
N GLY A 119 -4.74 -20.85 -8.66
CA GLY A 119 -5.45 -22.03 -9.15
C GLY A 119 -4.78 -23.37 -8.78
N LYS A 120 -3.71 -23.32 -7.99
CA LYS A 120 -3.00 -24.51 -7.49
C LYS A 120 -3.32 -24.81 -6.03
N GLU A 121 -4.02 -23.92 -5.37
CA GLU A 121 -4.39 -24.00 -3.97
C GLU A 121 -5.48 -25.08 -3.78
N LYS A 122 -5.36 -25.84 -2.69
CA LYS A 122 -6.33 -26.89 -2.33
C LYS A 122 -7.69 -26.29 -1.95
N PHE A 123 -7.69 -25.07 -1.40
CA PHE A 123 -8.89 -24.34 -1.00
C PHE A 123 -8.80 -22.91 -1.49
N ILE A 124 -9.91 -22.36 -1.94
CA ILE A 124 -10.05 -20.96 -2.31
C ILE A 124 -10.67 -20.23 -1.12
N ASN A 125 -9.96 -19.22 -0.63
CA ASN A 125 -10.49 -18.32 0.38
C ASN A 125 -11.29 -17.21 -0.32
N PHE A 126 -12.58 -17.13 -0.03
CA PHE A 126 -13.42 -16.02 -0.44
C PHE A 126 -13.35 -14.93 0.62
N ILE A 127 -13.20 -13.69 0.18
CA ILE A 127 -13.19 -12.51 1.04
C ILE A 127 -14.53 -11.81 0.85
N ASP A 128 -15.24 -11.51 1.94
CA ASP A 128 -16.37 -10.60 1.90
C ASP A 128 -15.85 -9.18 1.64
N PHE A 129 -16.25 -8.60 0.52
CA PHE A 129 -15.81 -7.27 0.08
C PHE A 129 -16.95 -6.24 0.15
N THR A 130 -17.99 -6.52 0.92
CA THR A 130 -19.13 -5.61 1.14
C THR A 130 -18.66 -4.30 1.75
N TYR A 131 -17.73 -4.38 2.69
CA TYR A 131 -17.08 -3.23 3.33
C TYR A 131 -15.57 -3.34 3.13
N PRO A 132 -15.02 -2.73 2.06
CA PRO A 132 -13.61 -2.92 1.69
C PRO A 132 -12.62 -2.16 2.59
N PHE A 133 -13.11 -1.19 3.36
CA PHE A 133 -12.31 -0.40 4.28
C PHE A 133 -12.65 -0.69 5.74
N ASP A 134 -11.66 -0.51 6.61
CA ASP A 134 -11.84 -0.65 8.05
C ASP A 134 -12.81 0.41 8.57
N MET A 135 -13.83 -0.03 9.32
CA MET A 135 -14.92 0.84 9.78
C MET A 135 -14.50 1.77 10.93
N ASP A 136 -13.48 1.38 11.70
CA ASP A 136 -13.01 2.18 12.83
C ASP A 136 -12.01 3.26 12.39
N LEU A 137 -11.31 3.04 11.26
CA LEU A 137 -10.33 3.96 10.70
C LEU A 137 -10.91 4.94 9.67
N ARG A 138 -12.10 4.70 9.21
CA ARG A 138 -12.77 5.47 8.17
C ARG A 138 -13.48 6.72 8.69
#